data_ec156f05bc4433119a47fbaa844b1da8
#
_entry.id   ec156f05bc4433119a47fbaa844b1da8
#
_cell.length_a   1.000
_cell.length_b   1.000
_cell.length_c   1.000
_cell.angle_alpha   90.00
_cell.angle_beta   90.00
_cell.angle_gamma   90.00
#
_symmetry.space_group_name_H-M   'P 1'
#
loop_
_entity.id
_entity.type
_entity.pdbx_description
1 polymer ?
#
loop_
_entity_poly.entity_id
_entity_poly.type
_entity_poly.pdbx_seq_one_letter_code
_entity_poly.pdbx_strand_id
1 'polypeptide(L)'
;MQVFRAIESHGFGEAHFACDARSGLRAIIAIHSVARGPALGGCRFVDYESEEAALVDVLRLARGMTYKAALAQLPLGGGKSVVLRPKGEFDREALFVSFGRFVDALGGRYITAEDSGTSVEDMRAIRKATPHVTGLPIEEGGSGDPSPWTALGVRMGIEACVRFALKRESLRGLRIAIQGVGHVGARLASDLAEAGAELVISDIHPERAKAVAERTGAKILPPESIFDAEVDVFAPCALGAILNDSTISRPVSYTHLT
;
A
#
# COMPACT_ATOMS: atom_id res chain seq x y z
N MET A 1 13.78 7.15 -20.67
CA MET A 1 13.95 7.10 -19.19
C MET A 1 15.40 7.34 -18.80
N GLN A 2 15.65 8.22 -17.83
CA GLN A 2 17.01 8.44 -17.26
C GLN A 2 17.03 7.80 -15.86
N VAL A 3 17.36 6.50 -15.79
CA VAL A 3 17.32 5.70 -14.55
C VAL A 3 18.15 6.34 -13.43
N PHE A 4 19.40 6.73 -13.71
CA PHE A 4 20.26 7.34 -12.69
C PHE A 4 19.70 8.66 -12.17
N ARG A 5 19.14 9.50 -13.03
CA ARG A 5 18.50 10.75 -12.60
C ARG A 5 17.30 10.50 -11.69
N ALA A 6 16.50 9.46 -11.99
CA ALA A 6 15.39 9.06 -11.12
C ALA A 6 15.89 8.60 -9.75
N ILE A 7 16.93 7.77 -9.71
CA ILE A 7 17.56 7.31 -8.47
C ILE A 7 18.11 8.48 -7.66
N GLU A 8 18.90 9.37 -8.28
CA GLU A 8 19.48 10.55 -7.64
C GLU A 8 18.42 11.50 -7.06
N SER A 9 17.36 11.79 -7.83
CA SER A 9 16.29 12.70 -7.40
C SER A 9 15.50 12.21 -6.18
N HIS A 10 15.51 10.90 -5.93
CA HIS A 10 14.86 10.29 -4.77
C HIS A 10 15.83 9.98 -3.62
N GLY A 11 17.12 10.30 -3.75
CA GLY A 11 18.14 10.08 -2.73
C GLY A 11 18.49 8.60 -2.52
N PHE A 12 18.47 7.81 -3.60
CA PHE A 12 18.72 6.37 -3.55
C PHE A 12 20.17 5.96 -3.83
N GLY A 13 20.57 4.82 -3.20
CA GLY A 13 21.81 4.13 -3.54
C GLY A 13 21.64 2.93 -4.47
N GLU A 14 20.48 2.25 -4.47
CA GLU A 14 20.35 0.96 -5.16
C GLU A 14 18.98 0.73 -5.77
N ALA A 15 19.00 0.28 -7.05
CA ALA A 15 17.85 -0.33 -7.72
C ALA A 15 18.34 -1.56 -8.52
N HIS A 16 17.67 -2.68 -8.33
CA HIS A 16 17.98 -3.95 -8.96
C HIS A 16 16.88 -4.31 -9.94
N PHE A 17 17.23 -4.84 -11.10
CA PHE A 17 16.29 -5.21 -12.15
C PHE A 17 16.47 -6.68 -12.50
N ALA A 18 15.37 -7.39 -12.68
CA ALA A 18 15.40 -8.77 -13.15
C ALA A 18 14.38 -9.01 -14.26
N CYS A 19 14.79 -9.82 -15.23
CA CYS A 19 13.93 -10.36 -16.27
C CYS A 19 14.18 -11.86 -16.38
N ASP A 20 13.10 -12.65 -16.44
CA ASP A 20 13.15 -14.07 -16.75
C ASP A 20 12.08 -14.39 -17.80
N ALA A 21 12.51 -14.65 -19.02
CA ALA A 21 11.62 -14.91 -20.14
C ALA A 21 10.80 -16.21 -19.99
N ARG A 22 11.25 -17.16 -19.16
CA ARG A 22 10.57 -18.44 -18.97
C ARG A 22 9.31 -18.28 -18.11
N SER A 23 9.41 -17.49 -17.03
CA SER A 23 8.30 -17.21 -16.12
C SER A 23 7.54 -15.94 -16.49
N GLY A 24 8.06 -15.14 -17.42
CA GLY A 24 7.55 -13.81 -17.75
C GLY A 24 7.88 -12.75 -16.69
N LEU A 25 8.78 -13.04 -15.75
CA LEU A 25 9.17 -12.10 -14.71
C LEU A 25 9.81 -10.84 -15.30
N ARG A 26 9.32 -9.70 -14.87
CA ARG A 26 9.94 -8.37 -15.02
C ARG A 26 9.76 -7.64 -13.71
N ALA A 27 10.84 -7.44 -12.96
CA ALA A 27 10.76 -6.92 -11.60
C ALA A 27 11.84 -5.88 -11.31
N ILE A 28 11.52 -4.96 -10.40
CA ILE A 28 12.43 -3.98 -9.85
C ILE A 28 12.39 -4.11 -8.32
N ILE A 29 13.55 -4.17 -7.69
CA ILE A 29 13.70 -4.05 -6.23
C ILE A 29 14.51 -2.79 -5.96
N ALA A 30 13.94 -1.86 -5.20
CA ALA A 30 14.62 -0.66 -4.72
C ALA A 30 14.92 -0.79 -3.23
N ILE A 31 16.18 -0.56 -2.86
CA ILE A 31 16.64 -0.51 -1.47
C ILE A 31 17.02 0.93 -1.15
N HIS A 32 16.21 1.60 -0.32
CA HIS A 32 16.48 2.98 0.08
C HIS A 32 17.47 3.06 1.23
N SER A 33 17.36 2.18 2.22
CA SER A 33 18.26 2.19 3.36
C SER A 33 18.34 0.82 4.02
N VAL A 34 19.54 0.45 4.44
CA VAL A 34 19.82 -0.71 5.31
C VAL A 34 20.51 -0.29 6.61
N ALA A 35 20.53 1.00 6.93
CA ALA A 35 21.25 1.54 8.09
C ALA A 35 20.75 0.99 9.44
N ARG A 36 19.49 0.57 9.52
CA ARG A 36 18.89 0.00 10.74
C ARG A 36 18.73 -1.53 10.70
N GLY A 37 19.07 -2.16 9.57
CA GLY A 37 18.91 -3.58 9.33
C GLY A 37 18.44 -3.87 7.91
N PRO A 38 18.07 -5.11 7.59
CA PRO A 38 17.59 -5.48 6.26
C PRO A 38 16.44 -4.57 5.80
N ALA A 39 16.45 -4.23 4.51
CA ALA A 39 15.36 -3.45 3.94
C ALA A 39 14.09 -4.32 3.85
N LEU A 40 13.01 -3.87 4.47
CA LEU A 40 11.70 -4.53 4.38
C LEU A 40 10.78 -3.74 3.46
N GLY A 41 10.05 -4.43 2.60
CA GLY A 41 8.98 -3.82 1.80
C GLY A 41 8.19 -4.81 0.97
N GLY A 42 6.90 -4.50 0.76
CA GLY A 42 5.98 -5.35 0.02
C GLY A 42 6.29 -5.44 -1.48
N CYS A 43 5.87 -6.54 -2.08
CA CYS A 43 5.92 -6.77 -3.53
C CYS A 43 4.61 -6.32 -4.16
N ARG A 44 4.63 -5.23 -4.93
CA ARG A 44 3.46 -4.74 -5.67
C ARG A 44 3.36 -5.44 -7.02
N PHE A 45 2.16 -5.92 -7.34
CA PHE A 45 1.86 -6.59 -8.60
C PHE A 45 0.64 -5.95 -9.26
N VAL A 46 0.87 -4.91 -10.03
CA VAL A 46 -0.19 -4.13 -10.70
C VAL A 46 0.20 -3.82 -12.15
N ASP A 47 -0.78 -3.37 -12.92
CA ASP A 47 -0.52 -2.85 -14.27
C ASP A 47 0.03 -1.43 -14.15
N TYR A 48 1.17 -1.18 -14.79
CA TYR A 48 1.76 0.15 -14.92
C TYR A 48 1.65 0.65 -16.36
N GLU A 49 1.40 1.93 -16.52
CA GLU A 49 1.35 2.59 -17.83
C GLU A 49 2.71 2.50 -18.57
N SER A 50 3.81 2.50 -17.80
CA SER A 50 5.17 2.39 -18.32
C SER A 50 6.15 1.82 -17.28
N GLU A 51 7.31 1.35 -17.74
CA GLU A 51 8.41 0.94 -16.87
C GLU A 51 8.95 2.11 -16.04
N GLU A 52 8.86 3.32 -16.58
CA GLU A 52 9.25 4.54 -15.87
C GLU A 52 8.30 4.82 -14.69
N ALA A 53 6.99 4.66 -14.88
CA ALA A 53 6.01 4.78 -13.81
C ALA A 53 6.27 3.74 -12.70
N ALA A 54 6.59 2.50 -13.07
CA ALA A 54 6.94 1.44 -12.12
C ALA A 54 8.23 1.77 -11.34
N LEU A 55 9.26 2.32 -12.01
CA LEU A 55 10.50 2.74 -11.35
C LEU A 55 10.25 3.88 -10.37
N VAL A 56 9.53 4.91 -10.75
CA VAL A 56 9.21 6.05 -9.87
C VAL A 56 8.41 5.58 -8.65
N ASP A 57 7.42 4.71 -8.86
CA ASP A 57 6.58 4.18 -7.77
C ASP A 57 7.41 3.36 -6.77
N VAL A 58 8.25 2.42 -7.26
CA VAL A 58 9.07 1.58 -6.36
C VAL A 58 10.08 2.42 -5.56
N LEU A 59 10.69 3.46 -6.16
CA LEU A 59 11.60 4.36 -5.46
C LEU A 59 10.87 5.14 -4.35
N ARG A 60 9.74 5.78 -4.67
CA ARG A 60 8.93 6.52 -3.67
C ARG A 60 8.49 5.63 -2.52
N LEU A 61 8.02 4.43 -2.82
CA LEU A 61 7.52 3.49 -1.81
C LEU A 61 8.64 2.95 -0.92
N ALA A 62 9.81 2.62 -1.47
CA ALA A 62 10.95 2.16 -0.69
C ALA A 62 11.45 3.23 0.29
N ARG A 63 11.48 4.50 -0.12
CA ARG A 63 11.76 5.64 0.77
C ARG A 63 10.70 5.74 1.88
N GLY A 64 9.43 5.62 1.53
CA GLY A 64 8.33 5.60 2.52
C GLY A 64 8.49 4.49 3.54
N MET A 65 8.92 3.29 3.12
CA MET A 65 9.18 2.17 4.02
C MET A 65 10.32 2.45 5.01
N THR A 66 11.38 3.16 4.60
CA THR A 66 12.44 3.57 5.52
C THR A 66 11.90 4.47 6.64
N TYR A 67 11.09 5.47 6.29
CA TYR A 67 10.50 6.37 7.29
C TYR A 67 9.50 5.65 8.19
N LYS A 68 8.67 4.78 7.61
CA LYS A 68 7.70 3.97 8.36
C LYS A 68 8.39 3.07 9.40
N ALA A 69 9.45 2.36 8.99
CA ALA A 69 10.23 1.52 9.90
C ALA A 69 10.93 2.34 11.00
N ALA A 70 11.48 3.51 10.64
CA ALA A 70 12.16 4.39 11.59
C ALA A 70 11.20 4.96 12.64
N LEU A 71 10.01 5.42 12.23
CA LEU A 71 8.96 5.92 13.14
C LEU A 71 8.46 4.83 14.09
N ALA A 72 8.36 3.59 13.62
CA ALA A 72 7.99 2.44 14.45
C ALA A 72 9.18 1.88 15.26
N GLN A 73 10.36 2.50 15.19
CA GLN A 73 11.59 2.08 15.87
C GLN A 73 12.01 0.64 15.58
N LEU A 74 11.64 0.10 14.41
CA LEU A 74 11.99 -1.25 14.00
C LEU A 74 13.48 -1.34 13.63
N PRO A 75 14.16 -2.47 13.91
CA PRO A 75 15.52 -2.75 13.46
C PRO A 75 15.55 -3.17 11.98
N LEU A 76 14.91 -2.38 11.13
CA LEU A 76 14.72 -2.63 9.70
C LEU A 76 15.01 -1.37 8.89
N GLY A 77 15.56 -1.59 7.71
CA GLY A 77 15.64 -0.58 6.67
C GLY A 77 14.36 -0.49 5.84
N GLY A 78 14.42 0.22 4.73
CA GLY A 78 13.30 0.36 3.81
C GLY A 78 13.65 -0.04 2.39
N GLY A 79 12.83 -0.91 1.85
CA GLY A 79 12.85 -1.32 0.45
C GLY A 79 11.44 -1.47 -0.10
N LYS A 80 11.35 -1.72 -1.38
CA LYS A 80 10.10 -2.01 -2.09
C LYS A 80 10.40 -2.81 -3.32
N SER A 81 9.47 -3.63 -3.75
CA SER A 81 9.54 -4.23 -5.09
C SER A 81 8.26 -4.03 -5.87
N VAL A 82 8.41 -4.02 -7.18
CA VAL A 82 7.32 -4.11 -8.14
C VAL A 82 7.60 -5.25 -9.09
N VAL A 83 6.56 -6.00 -9.40
CA VAL A 83 6.55 -6.98 -10.48
C VAL A 83 5.54 -6.48 -11.51
N LEU A 84 6.01 -6.24 -12.72
CA LEU A 84 5.14 -5.82 -13.82
C LEU A 84 4.30 -7.01 -14.27
N ARG A 85 2.98 -6.84 -14.31
CA ARG A 85 2.09 -7.91 -14.74
C ARG A 85 2.34 -8.28 -16.19
N PRO A 86 2.60 -9.57 -16.51
CA PRO A 86 2.69 -10.02 -17.90
C PRO A 86 1.39 -9.78 -18.65
N LYS A 87 1.47 -9.44 -19.95
CA LYS A 87 0.31 -9.38 -20.81
C LYS A 87 -0.05 -10.80 -21.30
N GLY A 88 -1.33 -11.15 -21.23
CA GLY A 88 -1.82 -12.47 -21.62
C GLY A 88 -1.77 -13.50 -20.49
N GLU A 89 -1.84 -14.78 -20.86
CA GLU A 89 -1.78 -15.89 -19.90
C GLU A 89 -0.36 -16.10 -19.38
N PHE A 90 -0.22 -16.37 -18.09
CA PHE A 90 1.05 -16.66 -17.43
C PHE A 90 0.84 -17.59 -16.23
N ASP A 91 1.86 -18.35 -15.90
CA ASP A 91 1.90 -19.14 -14.67
C ASP A 91 2.32 -18.26 -13.49
N ARG A 92 1.33 -17.89 -12.66
CA ARG A 92 1.52 -17.01 -11.52
C ARG A 92 2.48 -17.59 -10.49
N GLU A 93 2.40 -18.90 -10.22
CA GLU A 93 3.30 -19.54 -9.27
C GLU A 93 4.75 -19.53 -9.76
N ALA A 94 4.98 -19.91 -11.01
CA ALA A 94 6.31 -19.90 -11.62
C ALA A 94 6.92 -18.47 -11.64
N LEU A 95 6.10 -17.45 -11.88
CA LEU A 95 6.49 -16.05 -11.83
C LEU A 95 6.98 -15.66 -10.44
N PHE A 96 6.22 -15.97 -9.39
CA PHE A 96 6.59 -15.60 -8.01
C PHE A 96 7.72 -16.46 -7.44
N VAL A 97 7.87 -17.71 -7.86
CA VAL A 97 9.07 -18.51 -7.56
C VAL A 97 10.32 -17.87 -8.21
N SER A 98 10.22 -17.41 -9.47
CA SER A 98 11.30 -16.69 -10.13
C SER A 98 11.63 -15.36 -9.43
N PHE A 99 10.62 -14.62 -9.00
CA PHE A 99 10.81 -13.43 -8.18
C PHE A 99 11.50 -13.76 -6.84
N GLY A 100 11.15 -14.88 -6.21
CA GLY A 100 11.81 -15.35 -5.00
C GLY A 100 13.32 -15.60 -5.18
N ARG A 101 13.74 -16.18 -6.32
CA ARG A 101 15.17 -16.33 -6.66
C ARG A 101 15.88 -14.98 -6.81
N PHE A 102 15.18 -13.99 -7.36
CA PHE A 102 15.71 -12.64 -7.46
C PHE A 102 15.89 -11.98 -6.08
N VAL A 103 14.95 -12.17 -5.16
CA VAL A 103 15.07 -11.74 -3.76
C VAL A 103 16.24 -12.45 -3.07
N ASP A 104 16.38 -13.78 -3.26
CA ASP A 104 17.44 -14.59 -2.65
C ASP A 104 18.84 -14.12 -3.08
N ALA A 105 19.00 -13.74 -4.34
CA ALA A 105 20.27 -13.22 -4.88
C ALA A 105 20.75 -11.94 -4.19
N LEU A 106 19.89 -11.24 -3.44
CA LEU A 106 20.28 -10.08 -2.64
C LEU A 106 20.82 -10.44 -1.25
N GLY A 107 20.95 -11.74 -0.93
CA GLY A 107 21.62 -12.23 0.26
C GLY A 107 21.05 -11.74 1.58
N GLY A 108 19.72 -11.56 1.68
CA GLY A 108 19.03 -11.09 2.89
C GLY A 108 19.06 -9.58 3.10
N ARG A 109 19.63 -8.82 2.18
CA ARG A 109 19.59 -7.35 2.24
C ARG A 109 18.19 -6.77 2.04
N TYR A 110 17.32 -7.51 1.35
CA TYR A 110 15.92 -7.19 1.13
C TYR A 110 15.02 -8.36 1.58
N ILE A 111 13.98 -8.04 2.32
CA ILE A 111 12.93 -8.95 2.75
C ILE A 111 11.63 -8.49 2.09
N THR A 112 10.99 -9.37 1.34
CA THR A 112 9.73 -9.07 0.67
C THR A 112 8.52 -9.40 1.55
N ALA A 113 7.38 -8.77 1.24
CA ALA A 113 6.10 -8.97 1.92
C ALA A 113 4.95 -8.84 0.93
N GLU A 114 3.73 -9.13 1.38
CA GLU A 114 2.51 -8.85 0.64
C GLU A 114 2.29 -7.34 0.45
N ASP A 115 1.76 -6.95 -0.71
CA ASP A 115 1.29 -5.61 -1.04
C ASP A 115 0.17 -5.69 -2.10
N SER A 116 -0.25 -4.55 -2.62
CA SER A 116 -1.32 -4.47 -3.62
C SER A 116 -1.07 -5.39 -4.82
N GLY A 117 -2.04 -6.24 -5.11
CA GLY A 117 -2.02 -7.19 -6.21
C GLY A 117 -1.32 -8.52 -5.92
N THR A 118 -0.63 -8.65 -4.78
CA THR A 118 -0.13 -9.93 -4.28
C THR A 118 -1.02 -10.51 -3.19
N SER A 119 -0.84 -11.77 -2.88
CA SER A 119 -1.59 -12.53 -1.88
C SER A 119 -0.66 -13.39 -1.03
N VAL A 120 -1.22 -13.99 0.02
CA VAL A 120 -0.52 -14.96 0.87
C VAL A 120 0.00 -16.14 0.04
N GLU A 121 -0.74 -16.61 -0.97
CA GLU A 121 -0.32 -17.68 -1.87
C GLU A 121 0.92 -17.29 -2.68
N ASP A 122 1.03 -16.03 -3.10
CA ASP A 122 2.23 -15.53 -3.77
C ASP A 122 3.43 -15.51 -2.83
N MET A 123 3.22 -15.17 -1.55
CA MET A 123 4.27 -15.23 -0.52
C MET A 123 4.73 -16.68 -0.29
N ARG A 124 3.82 -17.65 -0.32
CA ARG A 124 4.16 -19.09 -0.30
C ARG A 124 5.00 -19.48 -1.52
N ALA A 125 4.64 -19.01 -2.71
CA ALA A 125 5.42 -19.29 -3.93
C ALA A 125 6.84 -18.70 -3.82
N ILE A 126 6.99 -17.47 -3.35
CA ILE A 126 8.28 -16.82 -3.08
C ILE A 126 9.08 -17.63 -2.05
N ARG A 127 8.44 -18.10 -0.99
CA ARG A 127 9.08 -18.90 0.09
C ARG A 127 9.73 -20.17 -0.40
N LYS A 128 9.27 -20.75 -1.50
CA LYS A 128 9.90 -21.93 -2.13
C LYS A 128 11.33 -21.66 -2.61
N ALA A 129 11.65 -20.40 -2.88
CA ALA A 129 12.95 -19.98 -3.45
C ALA A 129 13.82 -19.17 -2.49
N THR A 130 13.28 -18.57 -1.42
CA THR A 130 14.05 -17.75 -0.48
C THR A 130 13.45 -17.76 0.93
N PRO A 131 14.27 -17.69 1.99
CA PRO A 131 13.78 -17.43 3.35
C PRO A 131 13.39 -15.94 3.57
N HIS A 132 13.79 -15.03 2.67
CA HIS A 132 13.66 -13.59 2.84
C HIS A 132 12.28 -13.06 2.41
N VAL A 133 11.24 -13.66 2.98
CA VAL A 133 9.83 -13.30 2.75
C VAL A 133 9.06 -13.33 4.08
N THR A 134 8.13 -12.38 4.25
CA THR A 134 7.19 -12.34 5.37
C THR A 134 5.76 -12.20 4.85
N GLY A 135 4.75 -12.19 5.75
CA GLY A 135 3.34 -12.19 5.36
C GLY A 135 2.81 -13.58 5.00
N LEU A 136 3.53 -14.64 5.41
CA LEU A 136 3.02 -16.02 5.37
C LEU A 136 1.85 -16.18 6.33
N PRO A 137 1.01 -17.23 6.17
CA PRO A 137 -0.05 -17.55 7.13
C PRO A 137 0.46 -17.67 8.57
N ILE A 138 -0.40 -17.38 9.53
CA ILE A 138 -0.04 -17.45 10.96
C ILE A 138 0.36 -18.87 11.35
N GLU A 139 -0.33 -19.88 10.82
CA GLU A 139 -0.03 -21.30 11.01
C GLU A 139 1.32 -21.74 10.42
N GLU A 140 1.88 -20.96 9.52
CA GLU A 140 3.22 -21.17 8.94
C GLU A 140 4.28 -20.25 9.59
N GLY A 141 3.97 -19.64 10.72
CA GLY A 141 4.87 -18.74 11.45
C GLY A 141 4.96 -17.32 10.88
N GLY A 142 4.03 -16.95 10.00
CA GLY A 142 3.91 -15.62 9.44
C GLY A 142 2.99 -14.70 10.22
N SER A 143 2.73 -13.50 9.69
CA SER A 143 1.84 -12.49 10.26
C SER A 143 0.45 -12.44 9.63
N GLY A 144 0.22 -13.22 8.58
CA GLY A 144 -1.03 -13.22 7.81
C GLY A 144 -1.27 -11.93 7.03
N ASP A 145 -2.53 -11.72 6.63
CA ASP A 145 -2.97 -10.51 5.91
C ASP A 145 -2.73 -9.25 6.75
N PRO A 146 -1.97 -8.25 6.24
CA PRO A 146 -1.70 -7.01 6.96
C PRO A 146 -2.89 -6.05 7.00
N SER A 147 -3.94 -6.28 6.22
CA SER A 147 -5.05 -5.32 6.03
C SER A 147 -5.78 -4.97 7.32
N PRO A 148 -6.09 -5.90 8.26
CA PRO A 148 -6.72 -5.56 9.53
C PRO A 148 -5.86 -4.63 10.40
N TRP A 149 -4.57 -4.88 10.45
CA TRP A 149 -3.62 -4.04 11.21
C TRP A 149 -3.42 -2.68 10.59
N THR A 150 -3.41 -2.61 9.25
CA THR A 150 -3.35 -1.35 8.51
C THR A 150 -4.61 -0.52 8.75
N ALA A 151 -5.79 -1.13 8.69
CA ALA A 151 -7.06 -0.44 8.98
C ALA A 151 -7.10 0.09 10.42
N LEU A 152 -6.64 -0.71 11.40
CA LEU A 152 -6.51 -0.27 12.79
C LEU A 152 -5.58 0.94 12.92
N GLY A 153 -4.41 0.91 12.27
CA GLY A 153 -3.47 2.03 12.27
C GLY A 153 -4.06 3.32 11.69
N VAL A 154 -4.80 3.21 10.57
CA VAL A 154 -5.51 4.35 9.97
C VAL A 154 -6.59 4.87 10.92
N ARG A 155 -7.38 4.00 11.53
CA ARG A 155 -8.40 4.39 12.53
C ARG A 155 -7.78 5.15 13.70
N MET A 156 -6.71 4.64 14.30
CA MET A 156 -6.01 5.32 15.39
C MET A 156 -5.47 6.69 14.95
N GLY A 157 -4.97 6.80 13.73
CA GLY A 157 -4.57 8.07 13.13
C GLY A 157 -5.73 9.06 13.01
N ILE A 158 -6.89 8.61 12.53
CA ILE A 158 -8.12 9.42 12.46
C ILE A 158 -8.52 9.90 13.86
N GLU A 159 -8.57 9.00 14.85
CA GLU A 159 -8.92 9.36 16.24
C GLU A 159 -7.95 10.39 16.83
N ALA A 160 -6.64 10.25 16.55
CA ALA A 160 -5.63 11.22 16.98
C ALA A 160 -5.83 12.60 16.31
N CYS A 161 -6.06 12.63 15.00
CA CYS A 161 -6.34 13.85 14.25
C CYS A 161 -7.63 14.54 14.75
N VAL A 162 -8.68 13.79 14.99
CA VAL A 162 -9.96 14.29 15.52
C VAL A 162 -9.77 14.91 16.89
N ARG A 163 -9.05 14.28 17.80
CA ARG A 163 -8.70 14.86 19.10
C ARG A 163 -7.90 16.14 18.95
N PHE A 164 -6.89 16.13 18.09
CA PHE A 164 -6.01 17.27 17.91
C PHE A 164 -6.70 18.46 17.23
N ALA A 165 -7.33 18.24 16.09
CA ALA A 165 -7.90 19.32 15.26
C ALA A 165 -9.33 19.72 15.68
N LEU A 166 -10.19 18.74 15.94
CA LEU A 166 -11.61 18.98 16.24
C LEU A 166 -11.92 19.02 17.73
N LYS A 167 -10.93 18.72 18.60
CA LYS A 167 -11.09 18.66 20.08
C LYS A 167 -12.23 17.73 20.52
N ARG A 168 -12.42 16.61 19.81
CA ARG A 168 -13.45 15.60 20.10
C ARG A 168 -12.82 14.28 20.50
N GLU A 169 -13.38 13.61 21.49
CA GLU A 169 -12.92 12.31 21.98
C GLU A 169 -13.64 11.13 21.30
N SER A 170 -14.65 11.37 20.48
CA SER A 170 -15.47 10.35 19.84
C SER A 170 -15.66 10.64 18.35
N LEU A 171 -15.71 9.57 17.56
CA LEU A 171 -16.03 9.64 16.13
C LEU A 171 -17.54 9.71 15.84
N ARG A 172 -18.39 9.52 16.84
CA ARG A 172 -19.85 9.48 16.68
C ARG A 172 -20.38 10.77 16.04
N GLY A 173 -21.13 10.60 14.94
CA GLY A 173 -21.73 11.69 14.18
C GLY A 173 -20.72 12.54 13.39
N LEU A 174 -19.44 12.13 13.29
CA LEU A 174 -18.51 12.73 12.36
C LEU A 174 -18.73 12.16 10.95
N ARG A 175 -18.68 13.02 9.96
CA ARG A 175 -18.75 12.64 8.55
C ARG A 175 -17.33 12.31 8.06
N ILE A 176 -17.13 11.09 7.60
CA ILE A 176 -15.82 10.60 7.18
C ILE A 176 -15.92 10.08 5.74
N ALA A 177 -15.11 10.64 4.85
CA ALA A 177 -14.98 10.14 3.49
C ALA A 177 -13.84 9.10 3.40
N ILE A 178 -14.13 7.95 2.80
CA ILE A 178 -13.13 6.90 2.52
C ILE A 178 -13.02 6.73 1.01
N GLN A 179 -11.85 7.04 0.46
CA GLN A 179 -11.57 6.81 -0.94
C GLN A 179 -10.85 5.47 -1.12
N GLY A 180 -11.49 4.54 -1.83
CA GLY A 180 -11.03 3.17 -2.00
C GLY A 180 -11.50 2.27 -0.86
N VAL A 181 -12.34 1.29 -1.20
CA VAL A 181 -12.87 0.29 -0.27
C VAL A 181 -12.42 -1.12 -0.64
N GLY A 182 -11.12 -1.26 -0.94
CA GLY A 182 -10.40 -2.54 -0.99
C GLY A 182 -10.29 -3.16 0.41
N HIS A 183 -9.35 -4.09 0.62
CA HIS A 183 -9.21 -4.82 1.89
C HIS A 183 -9.09 -3.89 3.10
N VAL A 184 -8.23 -2.88 3.03
CA VAL A 184 -8.02 -1.91 4.12
C VAL A 184 -9.24 -1.00 4.29
N GLY A 185 -9.69 -0.34 3.20
CA GLY A 185 -10.78 0.63 3.28
C GLY A 185 -12.12 0.01 3.68
N ALA A 186 -12.42 -1.21 3.23
CA ALA A 186 -13.63 -1.93 3.61
C ALA A 186 -13.64 -2.31 5.10
N ARG A 187 -12.49 -2.72 5.64
CA ARG A 187 -12.34 -2.98 7.08
C ARG A 187 -12.47 -1.68 7.88
N LEU A 188 -11.76 -0.63 7.47
CA LEU A 188 -11.84 0.69 8.08
C LEU A 188 -13.28 1.22 8.11
N ALA A 189 -14.02 1.08 7.00
CA ALA A 189 -15.41 1.49 6.92
C ALA A 189 -16.28 0.79 7.98
N SER A 190 -16.11 -0.53 8.18
CA SER A 190 -16.81 -1.28 9.22
C SER A 190 -16.46 -0.76 10.61
N ASP A 191 -15.19 -0.61 10.92
CA ASP A 191 -14.70 -0.17 12.23
C ASP A 191 -15.17 1.27 12.58
N LEU A 192 -15.25 2.16 11.58
CA LEU A 192 -15.72 3.54 11.75
C LEU A 192 -17.26 3.61 11.89
N ALA A 193 -18.00 2.79 11.14
CA ALA A 193 -19.45 2.68 11.28
C ALA A 193 -19.85 2.16 12.68
N GLU A 194 -19.15 1.15 13.20
CA GLU A 194 -19.32 0.65 14.56
C GLU A 194 -19.03 1.72 15.62
N ALA A 195 -18.08 2.63 15.35
CA ALA A 195 -17.78 3.78 16.19
C ALA A 195 -18.84 4.90 16.09
N GLY A 196 -19.83 4.75 15.22
CA GLY A 196 -20.94 5.69 15.02
C GLY A 196 -20.64 6.88 14.11
N ALA A 197 -19.63 6.77 13.25
CA ALA A 197 -19.35 7.77 12.22
C ALA A 197 -20.35 7.64 11.05
N GLU A 198 -20.61 8.76 10.37
CA GLU A 198 -21.40 8.82 9.14
C GLU A 198 -20.45 8.73 7.94
N LEU A 199 -20.62 7.70 7.11
CA LEU A 199 -19.64 7.39 6.08
C LEU A 199 -20.09 7.80 4.69
N VAL A 200 -19.12 8.35 3.95
CA VAL A 200 -19.19 8.56 2.51
C VAL A 200 -18.04 7.78 1.87
N ILE A 201 -18.32 6.93 0.90
CA ILE A 201 -17.32 6.04 0.31
C ILE A 201 -17.29 6.15 -1.21
N SER A 202 -16.14 5.86 -1.81
CA SER A 202 -16.01 5.68 -3.26
C SER A 202 -15.02 4.57 -3.58
N ASP A 203 -15.22 3.90 -4.71
CA ASP A 203 -14.27 2.96 -5.30
C ASP A 203 -14.44 2.97 -6.82
N ILE A 204 -13.37 2.68 -7.56
CA ILE A 204 -13.41 2.51 -9.02
C ILE A 204 -14.16 1.23 -9.43
N HIS A 205 -14.38 0.30 -8.49
CA HIS A 205 -15.19 -0.90 -8.63
C HIS A 205 -16.54 -0.72 -7.92
N PRO A 206 -17.62 -0.41 -8.63
CA PRO A 206 -18.93 -0.09 -8.04
C PRO A 206 -19.49 -1.20 -7.14
N GLU A 207 -19.22 -2.46 -7.49
CA GLU A 207 -19.66 -3.63 -6.72
C GLU A 207 -19.05 -3.68 -5.32
N ARG A 208 -17.79 -3.25 -5.17
CA ARG A 208 -17.12 -3.16 -3.86
C ARG A 208 -17.75 -2.06 -3.01
N ALA A 209 -17.96 -0.89 -3.59
CA ALA A 209 -18.62 0.21 -2.90
C ALA A 209 -20.03 -0.18 -2.43
N LYS A 210 -20.80 -0.87 -3.30
CA LYS A 210 -22.14 -1.36 -2.97
C LYS A 210 -22.11 -2.35 -1.80
N ALA A 211 -21.24 -3.35 -1.83
CA ALA A 211 -21.13 -4.35 -0.75
C ALA A 211 -20.75 -3.73 0.60
N VAL A 212 -19.89 -2.70 0.60
CA VAL A 212 -19.53 -1.98 1.82
C VAL A 212 -20.67 -1.10 2.30
N ALA A 213 -21.35 -0.38 1.40
CA ALA A 213 -22.49 0.47 1.74
C ALA A 213 -23.65 -0.32 2.36
N GLU A 214 -23.98 -1.49 1.81
CA GLU A 214 -25.02 -2.39 2.36
C GLU A 214 -24.71 -2.82 3.81
N ARG A 215 -23.44 -2.99 4.14
CA ARG A 215 -22.99 -3.43 5.45
C ARG A 215 -22.87 -2.30 6.47
N THR A 216 -22.52 -1.10 6.02
CA THR A 216 -22.18 0.03 6.90
C THR A 216 -23.17 1.18 6.90
N GLY A 217 -24.13 1.19 5.97
CA GLY A 217 -25.02 2.32 5.73
C GLY A 217 -24.37 3.52 5.06
N ALA A 218 -23.15 3.37 4.52
CA ALA A 218 -22.41 4.46 3.91
C ALA A 218 -23.07 4.97 2.63
N LYS A 219 -22.97 6.29 2.38
CA LYS A 219 -23.35 6.90 1.11
C LYS A 219 -22.26 6.69 0.08
N ILE A 220 -22.62 6.26 -1.13
CA ILE A 220 -21.66 6.09 -2.23
C ILE A 220 -21.60 7.37 -3.04
N LEU A 221 -20.37 7.81 -3.37
CA LEU A 221 -20.11 8.88 -4.34
C LEU A 221 -19.25 8.35 -5.51
N PRO A 222 -19.36 8.98 -6.69
CA PRO A 222 -18.42 8.73 -7.79
C PRO A 222 -16.97 9.01 -7.36
N PRO A 223 -15.96 8.29 -7.92
CA PRO A 223 -14.55 8.45 -7.54
C PRO A 223 -14.02 9.88 -7.63
N GLU A 224 -14.42 10.63 -8.64
CA GLU A 224 -14.02 12.03 -8.85
C GLU A 224 -14.69 13.02 -7.89
N SER A 225 -15.85 12.67 -7.34
CA SER A 225 -16.64 13.54 -6.45
C SER A 225 -16.27 13.40 -4.98
N ILE A 226 -15.54 12.36 -4.60
CA ILE A 226 -15.20 12.08 -3.19
C ILE A 226 -14.31 13.18 -2.58
N PHE A 227 -13.49 13.84 -3.40
CA PHE A 227 -12.61 14.92 -2.96
C PHE A 227 -13.36 16.19 -2.56
N ASP A 228 -14.56 16.39 -3.12
CA ASP A 228 -15.40 17.56 -2.89
C ASP A 228 -16.50 17.28 -1.85
N ALA A 229 -16.46 16.12 -1.22
CA ALA A 229 -17.43 15.75 -0.20
C ALA A 229 -17.31 16.64 1.05
N GLU A 230 -18.40 17.21 1.49
CA GLU A 230 -18.46 17.97 2.75
C GLU A 230 -18.35 17.02 3.95
N VAL A 231 -17.14 16.79 4.44
CA VAL A 231 -16.83 15.87 5.53
C VAL A 231 -15.85 16.45 6.54
N ASP A 232 -15.82 15.88 7.73
CA ASP A 232 -14.90 16.30 8.79
C ASP A 232 -13.52 15.66 8.63
N VAL A 233 -13.46 14.45 8.01
CA VAL A 233 -12.22 13.69 7.79
C VAL A 233 -12.24 13.07 6.40
N PHE A 234 -11.10 13.14 5.71
CA PHE A 234 -10.85 12.44 4.46
C PHE A 234 -9.80 11.36 4.65
N ALA A 235 -10.16 10.09 4.40
CA ALA A 235 -9.30 8.92 4.56
C ALA A 235 -8.94 8.31 3.18
N PRO A 236 -7.76 8.59 2.63
CA PRO A 236 -7.31 8.02 1.37
C PRO A 236 -6.85 6.57 1.56
N CYS A 237 -7.63 5.62 1.04
CA CYS A 237 -7.32 4.17 1.07
C CYS A 237 -7.18 3.56 -0.33
N ALA A 238 -7.20 4.39 -1.39
CA ALA A 238 -6.98 3.96 -2.77
C ALA A 238 -5.48 3.84 -3.10
N LEU A 239 -5.17 3.20 -4.23
CA LEU A 239 -3.79 3.13 -4.74
C LEU A 239 -3.24 4.51 -5.08
N GLY A 240 -2.06 4.75 -4.62
CA GLY A 240 -1.02 5.72 -4.79
C GLY A 240 -1.28 7.15 -5.27
N ALA A 241 -0.67 8.10 -4.55
CA ALA A 241 -0.50 9.51 -4.98
C ALA A 241 -1.79 10.26 -5.34
N ILE A 242 -2.92 9.86 -4.74
CA ILE A 242 -4.22 10.53 -4.95
C ILE A 242 -4.26 11.95 -4.37
N LEU A 243 -3.45 12.24 -3.35
CA LEU A 243 -3.18 13.59 -2.90
C LEU A 243 -1.93 14.11 -3.63
N ASN A 244 -2.12 15.06 -4.51
CA ASN A 244 -1.10 15.68 -5.34
C ASN A 244 -1.46 17.15 -5.60
N ASP A 245 -0.64 17.86 -6.34
CA ASP A 245 -0.82 19.32 -6.59
C ASP A 245 -2.18 19.67 -7.21
N SER A 246 -2.80 18.76 -7.94
CA SER A 246 -4.12 18.98 -8.57
C SER A 246 -5.30 18.60 -7.66
N THR A 247 -5.09 17.76 -6.66
CA THR A 247 -6.17 17.24 -5.81
C THR A 247 -6.12 17.75 -4.36
N ILE A 248 -4.94 18.16 -3.86
CA ILE A 248 -4.75 18.51 -2.44
C ILE A 248 -5.59 19.72 -2.00
N SER A 249 -5.93 20.62 -2.92
CA SER A 249 -6.76 21.79 -2.64
C SER A 249 -8.27 21.50 -2.61
N ARG A 250 -8.71 20.31 -3.03
CA ARG A 250 -10.12 19.94 -3.18
C ARG A 250 -10.77 19.45 -1.89
N PRO A 251 -10.12 18.62 -1.04
CA PRO A 251 -10.76 18.17 0.18
C PRO A 251 -11.12 19.35 1.09
N VAL A 252 -12.42 19.53 1.31
CA VAL A 252 -12.97 20.60 2.18
C VAL A 252 -13.02 20.13 3.63
N SER A 253 -12.23 19.15 4.00
CA SER A 253 -11.98 18.85 5.39
C SER A 253 -11.01 19.88 5.97
N TYR A 254 -11.28 20.38 7.16
CA TYR A 254 -10.37 21.25 7.90
C TYR A 254 -9.05 20.54 8.16
N THR A 255 -8.23 20.42 7.14
CA THR A 255 -6.87 19.91 7.25
C THR A 255 -5.94 21.12 7.17
N HIS A 256 -5.60 21.66 8.32
CA HIS A 256 -4.34 22.37 8.43
C HIS A 256 -3.22 21.33 8.37
N LEU A 257 -2.81 20.95 7.16
CA LEU A 257 -1.50 20.39 6.94
C LEU A 257 -0.51 21.56 6.97
N THR A 258 0.03 21.84 8.14
CA THR A 258 1.26 22.62 8.30
C THR A 258 2.44 21.67 8.33
#